data_ce704b925cd26cd5469d5da0760451a4
#
_entry.id   ce704b925cd26cd5469d5da0760451a4
#
_cell.length_a   1.000
_cell.length_b   1.000
_cell.length_c   1.000
_cell.angle_alpha   90.00
_cell.angle_beta   90.00
_cell.angle_gamma   90.00
#
_symmetry.space_group_name_H-M   'P 1'
#
loop_
_entity.id
_entity.type
_entity.pdbx_description
1 polymer ?
#
loop_
_entity_poly.entity_id
_entity_poly.type
_entity_poly.pdbx_seq_one_letter_code
_entity_poly.pdbx_strand_id
1 'polypeptide(L)'
;MNKQNMLYERFRNTEPSSTLRINEISNKLLDEGKNVYKFGLGQSPFPIPEILIETLKKNAYQKDYLNVSGLLKLREVVAKYHSKKNLYNYSEDNVIIGPGSKELIFQCQMVTEMPLLLPKPSWVSYEPQAKILKKDVN
;
A
#
# COMPACT_ATOMS: atom_id res chain seq x y z
N MET A 1 23.17 14.62 -22.68
CA MET A 1 21.73 14.29 -22.66
C MET A 1 21.15 14.68 -21.31
N ASN A 2 20.13 15.51 -21.29
CA ASN A 2 19.50 15.95 -20.03
C ASN A 2 18.73 14.77 -19.43
N LYS A 3 19.07 14.36 -18.19
CA LYS A 3 18.45 13.19 -17.51
C LYS A 3 16.92 13.27 -17.45
N GLN A 4 16.34 14.48 -17.50
CA GLN A 4 14.90 14.67 -17.53
C GLN A 4 14.22 14.14 -18.81
N ASN A 5 14.93 14.01 -19.90
CA ASN A 5 14.36 13.52 -21.17
C ASN A 5 14.25 11.98 -21.24
N MET A 6 14.75 11.25 -20.23
CA MET A 6 14.65 9.78 -20.15
C MET A 6 13.35 9.31 -19.48
N LEU A 7 12.63 10.20 -18.81
CA LEU A 7 11.37 9.86 -18.14
C LEU A 7 10.17 10.23 -19.04
N TYR A 8 9.15 9.40 -19.03
CA TYR A 8 7.87 9.78 -19.60
C TYR A 8 7.36 11.07 -18.95
N GLU A 9 6.72 11.94 -19.72
CA GLU A 9 6.21 13.23 -19.26
C GLU A 9 5.33 13.12 -18.02
N ARG A 10 4.49 12.08 -17.95
CA ARG A 10 3.60 11.80 -16.80
C ARG A 10 4.31 11.56 -15.47
N PHE A 11 5.62 11.29 -15.49
CA PHE A 11 6.42 11.10 -14.27
C PHE A 11 7.28 12.31 -13.91
N ARG A 12 7.42 13.28 -14.82
CA ARG A 12 8.33 14.41 -14.59
C ARG A 12 7.85 15.37 -13.51
N ASN A 13 6.52 15.47 -13.34
CA ASN A 13 5.85 16.41 -12.44
C ASN A 13 5.09 15.69 -11.31
N THR A 14 5.54 14.48 -10.91
CA THR A 14 4.95 13.79 -9.75
C THR A 14 5.42 14.45 -8.47
N GLU A 15 4.47 14.95 -7.68
CA GLU A 15 4.74 15.49 -6.36
C GLU A 15 5.07 14.40 -5.34
N PRO A 16 5.95 14.66 -4.37
CA PRO A 16 6.17 13.76 -3.24
C PRO A 16 4.87 13.48 -2.48
N SER A 17 4.78 12.31 -1.86
CA SER A 17 3.63 11.97 -1.02
C SER A 17 3.41 13.01 0.07
N SER A 18 2.22 13.59 0.13
CA SER A 18 1.86 14.60 1.14
C SER A 18 2.02 14.10 2.57
N THR A 19 1.76 12.81 2.83
CA THR A 19 1.96 12.18 4.14
C THR A 19 3.42 12.11 4.54
N LEU A 20 4.33 11.80 3.61
CA LEU A 20 5.77 11.81 3.87
C LEU A 20 6.26 13.22 4.13
N ARG A 21 5.84 14.18 3.30
CA ARG A 21 6.20 15.60 3.48
C ARG A 21 5.77 16.15 4.84
N ILE A 22 4.53 15.85 5.28
CA ILE A 22 4.05 16.26 6.61
C ILE A 22 4.90 15.63 7.72
N ASN A 23 5.30 14.37 7.57
CA ASN A 23 6.16 13.71 8.55
C ASN A 23 7.56 14.35 8.63
N GLU A 24 8.16 14.66 7.48
CA GLU A 24 9.46 15.38 7.41
C GLU A 24 9.39 16.76 8.07
N ILE A 25 8.34 17.54 7.76
CA ILE A 25 8.12 18.85 8.41
C ILE A 25 7.94 18.71 9.91
N SER A 26 7.17 17.71 10.35
CA SER A 26 6.94 17.46 11.77
C SER A 26 8.23 17.09 12.52
N ASN A 27 9.09 16.27 11.89
CA ASN A 27 10.40 15.93 12.46
C ASN A 27 11.28 17.17 12.57
N LYS A 28 11.38 17.98 11.52
CA LYS A 28 12.17 19.22 11.54
C LYS A 28 11.72 20.17 12.65
N LEU A 29 10.41 20.33 12.83
CA LEU A 29 9.89 21.18 13.90
C LEU A 29 10.21 20.65 15.31
N LEU A 30 10.22 19.33 15.50
CA LEU A 30 10.66 18.70 16.75
C LEU A 30 12.16 18.93 17.01
N ASP A 31 12.98 18.81 15.97
CA ASP A 31 14.43 19.06 16.06
C ASP A 31 14.74 20.53 16.39
N GLU A 32 13.85 21.44 15.98
CA GLU A 32 13.89 22.87 16.36
C GLU A 32 13.37 23.13 17.80
N GLY A 33 13.03 22.09 18.56
CA GLY A 33 12.53 22.19 19.95
C GLY A 33 11.07 22.61 20.06
N LYS A 34 10.30 22.59 18.97
CA LYS A 34 8.87 22.93 18.98
C LYS A 34 8.04 21.74 19.47
N ASN A 35 6.96 22.03 20.18
CA ASN A 35 5.98 21.00 20.57
C ASN A 35 5.09 20.65 19.37
N VAL A 36 5.16 19.41 18.88
CA VAL A 36 4.44 18.96 17.68
C VAL A 36 3.68 17.68 17.96
N TYR A 37 2.39 17.69 17.66
CA TYR A 37 1.54 16.50 17.67
C TYR A 37 1.45 15.93 16.26
N LYS A 38 2.00 14.72 16.03
CA LYS A 38 2.08 14.09 14.71
C LYS A 38 0.80 13.30 14.40
N PHE A 39 0.02 13.78 13.45
CA PHE A 39 -1.17 13.09 12.92
C PHE A 39 -1.07 12.80 11.41
N GLY A 40 0.12 12.97 10.82
CA GLY A 40 0.33 12.84 9.37
C GLY A 40 0.40 11.39 8.87
N LEU A 41 0.67 10.41 9.74
CA LEU A 41 0.75 9.00 9.40
C LEU A 41 -0.23 8.18 10.23
N GLY A 42 -1.02 7.34 9.56
CA GLY A 42 -1.92 6.38 10.20
C GLY A 42 -1.17 5.11 10.66
N GLN A 43 -0.07 5.29 11.40
CA GLN A 43 0.71 4.19 11.93
C GLN A 43 0.14 3.75 13.28
N SER A 44 0.00 2.43 13.48
CA SER A 44 -0.42 1.86 14.76
C SER A 44 0.56 2.26 15.88
N PRO A 45 0.07 2.79 17.01
CA PRO A 45 0.92 3.08 18.17
C PRO A 45 1.25 1.83 19.00
N PHE A 46 0.59 0.71 18.72
CA PHE A 46 0.79 -0.53 19.46
C PHE A 46 2.01 -1.31 18.95
N PRO A 47 2.74 -2.00 19.84
CA PRO A 47 3.84 -2.87 19.41
C PRO A 47 3.32 -4.04 18.55
N ILE A 48 4.24 -4.62 17.79
CA ILE A 48 3.94 -5.85 17.03
C ILE A 48 3.68 -6.97 18.05
N PRO A 49 2.59 -7.75 17.90
CA PRO A 49 2.32 -8.88 18.78
C PRO A 49 3.48 -9.89 18.79
N GLU A 50 3.89 -10.34 19.98
CA GLU A 50 5.05 -11.21 20.17
C GLU A 50 4.97 -12.49 19.33
N ILE A 51 3.77 -13.07 19.20
CA ILE A 51 3.56 -14.25 18.36
C ILE A 51 4.00 -14.04 16.90
N LEU A 52 3.83 -12.84 16.35
CA LEU A 52 4.27 -12.51 14.99
C LEU A 52 5.79 -12.41 14.92
N ILE A 53 6.41 -11.80 15.92
CA ILE A 53 7.87 -11.67 16.02
C ILE A 53 8.51 -13.06 16.08
N GLU A 54 8.04 -13.92 16.97
CA GLU A 54 8.56 -15.27 17.14
C GLU A 54 8.31 -16.16 15.90
N THR A 55 7.14 -16.00 15.26
CA THR A 55 6.85 -16.72 14.02
C THR A 55 7.79 -16.28 12.89
N LEU A 56 8.07 -14.99 12.77
CA LEU A 56 9.03 -14.47 11.78
C LEU A 56 10.43 -15.03 12.05
N LYS A 57 10.92 -14.97 13.29
CA LYS A 57 12.23 -15.55 13.68
C LYS A 57 12.33 -17.03 13.30
N LYS A 58 11.30 -17.82 13.63
CA LYS A 58 11.28 -19.26 13.33
C LYS A 58 11.26 -19.60 11.86
N ASN A 59 10.78 -18.69 11.00
CA ASN A 59 10.65 -18.91 9.56
C ASN A 59 11.63 -18.11 8.73
N ALA A 60 12.50 -17.30 9.34
CA ALA A 60 13.44 -16.43 8.64
C ALA A 60 14.45 -17.18 7.73
N TYR A 61 14.66 -18.47 7.95
CA TYR A 61 15.53 -19.31 7.13
C TYR A 61 14.88 -19.80 5.82
N GLN A 62 13.57 -19.67 5.67
CA GLN A 62 12.85 -20.09 4.46
C GLN A 62 13.25 -19.16 3.29
N LYS A 63 13.75 -19.78 2.21
CA LYS A 63 14.32 -19.07 1.05
C LYS A 63 13.64 -19.38 -0.27
N ASP A 64 12.71 -20.34 -0.27
CA ASP A 64 12.10 -20.82 -1.51
C ASP A 64 11.11 -19.82 -2.09
N TYR A 65 11.04 -19.74 -3.40
CA TYR A 65 10.06 -18.94 -4.09
C TYR A 65 8.65 -19.47 -3.84
N LEU A 66 7.73 -18.56 -3.56
CA LEU A 66 6.31 -18.87 -3.42
C LEU A 66 5.60 -18.78 -4.77
N ASN A 67 4.35 -19.27 -4.81
CA ASN A 67 3.45 -18.99 -5.92
C ASN A 67 3.28 -17.47 -6.09
N VAL A 68 3.11 -17.00 -7.33
CA VAL A 68 2.92 -15.58 -7.67
C VAL A 68 1.77 -14.95 -6.89
N SER A 69 0.69 -15.71 -6.62
CA SER A 69 -0.44 -15.24 -5.82
C SER A 69 -0.15 -15.21 -4.31
N GLY A 70 1.02 -15.69 -3.87
CA GLY A 70 1.41 -15.78 -2.46
C GLY A 70 1.15 -17.14 -1.82
N LEU A 71 1.49 -17.25 -0.53
CA LEU A 71 1.40 -18.50 0.24
C LEU A 71 -0.06 -18.99 0.32
N LEU A 72 -0.33 -20.19 -0.18
CA LEU A 72 -1.67 -20.77 -0.25
C LEU A 72 -2.38 -20.75 1.10
N LYS A 73 -1.75 -21.24 2.17
CA LYS A 73 -2.32 -21.24 3.52
C LYS A 73 -2.74 -19.86 4.01
N LEU A 74 -1.99 -18.82 3.66
CA LEU A 74 -2.34 -17.45 4.02
C LEU A 74 -3.56 -16.97 3.22
N ARG A 75 -3.61 -17.28 1.93
CA ARG A 75 -4.73 -16.96 1.06
C ARG A 75 -6.03 -17.60 1.55
N GLU A 76 -6.00 -18.89 1.90
CA GLU A 76 -7.13 -19.61 2.50
C GLU A 76 -7.65 -18.96 3.79
N VAL A 77 -6.73 -18.59 4.70
CA VAL A 77 -7.09 -17.93 5.96
C VAL A 77 -7.71 -16.55 5.72
N VAL A 78 -7.14 -15.76 4.80
CA VAL A 78 -7.68 -14.45 4.43
C VAL A 78 -9.07 -14.58 3.80
N ALA A 79 -9.25 -15.50 2.86
CA ALA A 79 -10.53 -15.78 2.23
C ALA A 79 -11.59 -16.18 3.28
N LYS A 80 -11.27 -17.11 4.16
CA LYS A 80 -12.15 -17.56 5.24
C LYS A 80 -12.52 -16.43 6.21
N TYR A 81 -11.55 -15.57 6.56
CA TYR A 81 -11.79 -14.43 7.44
C TYR A 81 -12.78 -13.44 6.82
N HIS A 82 -12.59 -13.08 5.56
CA HIS A 82 -13.47 -12.16 4.87
C HIS A 82 -14.86 -12.76 4.55
N SER A 83 -14.93 -14.05 4.23
CA SER A 83 -16.22 -14.73 4.04
C SER A 83 -17.08 -14.72 5.29
N LYS A 84 -16.47 -14.81 6.49
CA LYS A 84 -17.20 -14.71 7.76
C LYS A 84 -17.74 -13.31 8.07
N LYS A 85 -17.07 -12.26 7.56
CA LYS A 85 -17.45 -10.88 7.84
C LYS A 85 -18.40 -10.28 6.80
N ASN A 86 -18.37 -10.82 5.59
CA ASN A 86 -19.13 -10.32 4.46
C ASN A 86 -20.19 -11.35 4.04
N LEU A 87 -21.21 -10.88 3.33
CA LEU A 87 -22.25 -11.75 2.75
C LEU A 87 -21.80 -12.52 1.51
N TYR A 88 -20.49 -12.63 1.28
CA TYR A 88 -19.91 -13.24 0.10
C TYR A 88 -18.91 -14.33 0.48
N ASN A 89 -18.97 -15.47 -0.22
CA ASN A 89 -18.03 -16.57 -0.04
C ASN A 89 -16.81 -16.37 -0.93
N TYR A 90 -15.67 -16.06 -0.31
CA TYR A 90 -14.38 -15.97 -0.99
C TYR A 90 -13.65 -17.32 -0.92
N SER A 91 -12.99 -17.69 -2.01
CA SER A 91 -11.98 -18.74 -2.04
C SER A 91 -10.57 -18.15 -2.04
N GLU A 92 -9.57 -18.99 -1.88
CA GLU A 92 -8.15 -18.60 -2.01
C GLU A 92 -7.83 -17.97 -3.38
N ASP A 93 -8.59 -18.30 -4.42
CA ASP A 93 -8.41 -17.74 -5.76
C ASP A 93 -8.87 -16.27 -5.88
N ASN A 94 -9.62 -15.80 -4.91
CA ASN A 94 -9.98 -14.39 -4.80
C ASN A 94 -8.98 -13.56 -3.98
N VAL A 95 -7.83 -14.15 -3.59
CA VAL A 95 -6.84 -13.51 -2.73
C VAL A 95 -5.46 -13.51 -3.38
N ILE A 96 -4.85 -12.34 -3.42
CA ILE A 96 -3.44 -12.16 -3.80
C ILE A 96 -2.70 -11.54 -2.61
N ILE A 97 -1.54 -12.11 -2.29
CA ILE A 97 -0.64 -11.59 -1.27
C ILE A 97 0.56 -10.93 -1.95
N GLY A 98 0.89 -9.73 -1.52
CA GLY A 98 2.03 -8.97 -2.07
C GLY A 98 2.67 -8.07 -1.00
N PRO A 99 3.69 -7.30 -1.36
CA PRO A 99 4.47 -6.47 -0.43
C PRO A 99 3.73 -5.21 0.04
N GLY A 100 2.43 -5.30 0.15
CA GLY A 100 1.53 -4.25 0.62
C GLY A 100 0.38 -3.97 -0.34
N SER A 101 -0.78 -3.65 0.23
CA SER A 101 -2.02 -3.38 -0.54
C SER A 101 -1.88 -2.20 -1.51
N LYS A 102 -1.02 -1.23 -1.22
CA LYS A 102 -0.77 -0.09 -2.10
C LYS A 102 -0.28 -0.52 -3.49
N GLU A 103 0.68 -1.44 -3.54
CA GLU A 103 1.21 -1.98 -4.79
C GLU A 103 0.14 -2.82 -5.50
N LEU A 104 -0.53 -3.70 -4.76
CA LEU A 104 -1.58 -4.55 -5.35
C LEU A 104 -2.73 -3.72 -5.94
N ILE A 105 -3.15 -2.64 -5.28
CA ILE A 105 -4.16 -1.73 -5.82
C ILE A 105 -3.67 -1.05 -7.10
N PHE A 106 -2.40 -0.66 -7.17
CA PHE A 106 -1.82 -0.10 -8.40
C PHE A 106 -1.82 -1.12 -9.53
N GLN A 107 -1.45 -2.37 -9.24
CA GLN A 107 -1.50 -3.46 -10.22
C GLN A 107 -2.92 -3.74 -10.70
N CYS A 108 -3.91 -3.74 -9.79
CA CYS A 108 -5.32 -3.85 -10.17
C CYS A 108 -5.76 -2.71 -11.10
N GLN A 109 -5.37 -1.48 -10.80
CA GLN A 109 -5.65 -0.35 -11.68
C GLN A 109 -4.99 -0.50 -13.06
N MET A 110 -3.78 -1.07 -13.11
CA MET A 110 -3.02 -1.26 -14.35
C MET A 110 -3.68 -2.27 -15.30
N VAL A 111 -4.28 -3.33 -14.76
CA VAL A 111 -4.90 -4.41 -15.56
C VAL A 111 -6.37 -4.19 -15.87
N THR A 112 -6.99 -3.13 -15.35
CA THR A 112 -8.40 -2.79 -15.62
C THR A 112 -8.49 -1.59 -16.55
N GLU A 113 -9.45 -1.56 -17.45
CA GLU A 113 -9.70 -0.41 -18.35
C GLU A 113 -10.65 0.62 -17.75
N MET A 114 -11.42 0.23 -16.73
CA MET A 114 -12.46 1.09 -16.14
C MET A 114 -11.88 2.34 -15.45
N PRO A 115 -12.62 3.47 -15.48
CA PRO A 115 -12.24 4.65 -14.69
C PRO A 115 -12.23 4.33 -13.20
N LEU A 116 -11.44 5.07 -12.44
CA LEU A 116 -11.39 4.94 -10.99
C LEU A 116 -12.47 5.79 -10.33
N LEU A 117 -13.36 5.16 -9.58
CA LEU A 117 -14.34 5.85 -8.76
C LEU A 117 -13.77 6.03 -7.34
N LEU A 118 -13.57 7.28 -6.92
CA LEU A 118 -13.00 7.60 -5.62
C LEU A 118 -14.00 8.33 -4.73
N PRO A 119 -14.45 7.73 -3.62
CA PRO A 119 -15.20 8.45 -2.60
C PRO A 119 -14.32 9.53 -1.94
N LYS A 120 -14.89 10.65 -1.56
CA LYS A 120 -14.19 11.71 -0.82
C LYS A 120 -14.66 11.71 0.64
N PRO A 121 -13.73 11.72 1.61
CA PRO A 121 -12.27 11.68 1.45
C PRO A 121 -11.73 10.29 1.08
N SER A 122 -10.63 10.23 0.33
CA SER A 122 -9.92 9.00 0.00
C SER A 122 -8.43 9.11 0.34
N TRP A 123 -7.76 7.96 0.34
CA TRP A 123 -6.33 7.95 0.58
C TRP A 123 -5.55 8.62 -0.55
N VAL A 124 -4.59 9.45 -0.18
CA VAL A 124 -3.82 10.36 -1.06
C VAL A 124 -3.08 9.67 -2.21
N SER A 125 -2.90 8.36 -2.19
CA SER A 125 -2.15 7.65 -3.24
C SER A 125 -3.02 7.16 -4.40
N TYR A 126 -4.34 7.04 -4.24
CA TYR A 126 -5.19 6.42 -5.27
C TYR A 126 -5.29 7.25 -6.54
N GLU A 127 -5.57 8.53 -6.40
CA GLU A 127 -5.67 9.44 -7.55
C GLU A 127 -4.34 9.60 -8.30
N PRO A 128 -3.18 9.82 -7.65
CA PRO A 128 -1.88 9.83 -8.34
C PRO A 128 -1.57 8.53 -9.09
N GLN A 129 -1.93 7.36 -8.54
CA GLN A 129 -1.77 6.09 -9.23
C GLN A 129 -2.60 6.03 -10.52
N ALA A 130 -3.86 6.46 -10.47
CA ALA A 130 -4.73 6.53 -11.65
C ALA A 130 -4.19 7.49 -12.70
N LYS A 131 -3.71 8.68 -12.30
CA LYS A 131 -3.08 9.67 -13.20
C LYS A 131 -1.85 9.11 -13.90
N ILE A 132 -0.98 8.37 -13.19
CA ILE A 132 0.17 7.68 -13.78
C ILE A 132 -0.27 6.72 -14.88
N LEU A 133 -1.39 6.03 -14.69
CA LEU A 133 -1.96 5.08 -15.64
C LEU A 133 -2.85 5.74 -16.70
N LYS A 134 -3.00 7.07 -16.69
CA LYS A 134 -3.90 7.83 -17.56
C LYS A 134 -5.37 7.38 -17.46
N LYS A 135 -5.81 6.98 -16.27
CA LYS A 135 -7.20 6.64 -15.99
C LYS A 135 -7.97 7.88 -15.60
N ASP A 136 -9.22 7.93 -16.03
CA ASP A 136 -10.18 8.90 -15.53
C ASP A 136 -10.51 8.62 -14.05
N VAL A 137 -10.67 9.67 -13.28
CA VAL A 137 -11.03 9.63 -11.86
C VAL A 137 -12.32 10.41 -11.66
N ASN A 138 -13.34 9.74 -11.13
CA ASN A 138 -14.68 10.29 -10.86
C ASN A 138 -15.00 10.27 -9.36
#